data_4990a595a55c5cc5aa2a585ededbc26e
#
_entry.id   4990a595a55c5cc5aa2a585ededbc26e
#
_cell.length_a   1.000
_cell.length_b   1.000
_cell.length_c   1.000
_cell.angle_alpha   90.00
_cell.angle_beta   90.00
_cell.angle_gamma   90.00
#
_symmetry.space_group_name_H-M   'P 1'
#
loop_
_entity.id
_entity.type
_entity.pdbx_description
1 polymer ?
#
loop_
_entity_poly.entity_id
_entity_poly.type
_entity_poly.pdbx_seq_one_letter_code
_entity_poly.pdbx_strand_id
1 'polypeptide(L)'
;MQKHILSVLFIIATACTVHSQFLVSGMVLDSVTREPLSAASVFCQNTTIGTTTDKQGEFRLSLKAGVYDLIFSYTGYQTQTIRVNEQTKLEMLMLKEDKNLGEVIIKSSSEVPDGWAKHGEFFLQHFIGSTPNAAQCELKNPEVLKFYFYKRSNKLKVLATEPLDISNNALGYNLHYQLDSFVYYNNSNIDSYRGYCLYSEMEGNDSLKNAWAKNRRNTYEGSKLHFMRSYYDSTLIEDGWIIDMLDEINDKKFSKVNDVYDTAYYNFVTSKTEYIYEDSVINDSVVVRNIIKDSINTPAQTEIFYPRKISITYTKKSPEKEYLKKMNLPKNIPYVISYIEIKDWIAITENGYYYEQKDWINQGYWSWKNVADFLPYDYLSE
;
A
#
# COMPACT_ATOMS: atom_id res chain seq x y z
N MET A 1 29.65 3.57 -66.58
CA MET A 1 28.37 3.63 -65.83
C MET A 1 28.57 2.89 -64.52
N GLN A 2 28.99 3.64 -63.49
CA GLN A 2 29.18 3.11 -62.12
C GLN A 2 27.92 3.33 -61.32
N LYS A 3 27.32 2.23 -60.86
CA LYS A 3 26.17 2.28 -59.95
C LYS A 3 26.70 2.39 -58.51
N HIS A 4 26.45 3.52 -57.88
CA HIS A 4 26.70 3.73 -56.46
C HIS A 4 25.58 3.04 -55.69
N ILE A 5 25.92 1.99 -54.92
CA ILE A 5 25.06 1.35 -53.93
C ILE A 5 25.22 2.15 -52.63
N LEU A 6 24.22 2.91 -52.28
CA LEU A 6 24.15 3.62 -51.02
C LEU A 6 23.66 2.64 -49.92
N SER A 7 24.59 2.13 -49.10
CA SER A 7 24.26 1.34 -47.91
C SER A 7 23.72 2.28 -46.82
N VAL A 8 22.43 2.27 -46.60
CA VAL A 8 21.80 2.92 -45.45
C VAL A 8 22.00 1.98 -44.25
N LEU A 9 22.96 2.33 -43.40
CA LEU A 9 23.14 1.68 -42.10
C LEU A 9 22.04 2.13 -41.17
N PHE A 10 21.01 1.29 -40.99
CA PHE A 10 19.93 1.52 -40.05
C PHE A 10 20.46 1.19 -38.65
N ILE A 11 20.92 2.22 -37.92
CA ILE A 11 21.26 2.10 -36.50
C ILE A 11 19.95 1.98 -35.74
N ILE A 12 19.56 0.76 -35.38
CA ILE A 12 18.52 0.49 -34.41
C ILE A 12 19.11 0.91 -33.05
N ALA A 13 18.81 2.14 -32.65
CA ALA A 13 19.01 2.56 -31.27
C ALA A 13 17.99 1.81 -30.42
N THR A 14 18.37 0.64 -29.90
CA THR A 14 17.67 0.02 -28.78
C THR A 14 17.79 1.02 -27.62
N ALA A 15 16.71 1.75 -27.36
CA ALA A 15 16.57 2.53 -26.15
C ALA A 15 16.55 1.54 -24.98
N CYS A 16 17.74 1.20 -24.47
CA CYS A 16 17.84 0.62 -23.15
C CYS A 16 17.27 1.68 -22.20
N THR A 17 16.10 1.44 -21.65
CA THR A 17 15.61 2.21 -20.51
C THR A 17 16.59 1.95 -19.37
N VAL A 18 17.57 2.83 -19.23
CA VAL A 18 18.47 2.84 -18.08
C VAL A 18 17.60 3.23 -16.89
N HIS A 19 17.12 2.23 -16.18
CA HIS A 19 16.49 2.48 -14.89
C HIS A 19 17.59 3.01 -13.98
N SER A 20 17.59 4.32 -13.77
CA SER A 20 18.50 4.97 -12.84
C SER A 20 18.31 4.30 -11.47
N GLN A 21 19.39 3.79 -10.91
CA GLN A 21 19.44 3.30 -9.55
C GLN A 21 20.22 4.29 -8.70
N PHE A 22 19.81 4.44 -7.47
CA PHE A 22 20.53 5.24 -6.50
C PHE A 22 20.83 4.44 -5.24
N LEU A 23 21.92 4.78 -4.58
CA LEU A 23 22.40 4.11 -3.39
C LEU A 23 21.98 4.91 -2.15
N VAL A 24 21.24 4.29 -1.24
CA VAL A 24 21.03 4.79 0.12
C VAL A 24 21.93 3.98 1.05
N SER A 25 22.75 4.67 1.81
CA SER A 25 23.65 4.04 2.77
C SER A 25 23.71 4.85 4.05
N GLY A 26 24.24 4.27 5.12
CA GLY A 26 24.38 5.01 6.35
C GLY A 26 24.71 4.12 7.55
N MET A 27 24.52 4.70 8.73
CA MET A 27 24.73 4.03 10.02
C MET A 27 23.48 4.17 10.89
N VAL A 28 23.19 3.13 11.65
CA VAL A 28 22.11 3.13 12.67
C VAL A 28 22.76 3.05 14.04
N LEU A 29 22.49 4.04 14.89
CA LEU A 29 23.13 4.24 16.18
C LEU A 29 22.07 4.41 17.29
N ASP A 30 22.41 4.03 18.50
CA ASP A 30 21.66 4.42 19.69
C ASP A 30 21.76 5.94 19.88
N SER A 31 20.66 6.61 20.10
CA SER A 31 20.60 8.09 20.18
C SER A 31 21.34 8.66 21.39
N VAL A 32 21.49 7.88 22.47
CA VAL A 32 22.10 8.31 23.73
C VAL A 32 23.56 7.90 23.80
N THR A 33 23.84 6.61 23.59
CA THR A 33 25.21 6.07 23.74
C THR A 33 26.05 6.23 22.47
N ARG A 34 25.43 6.50 21.33
CA ARG A 34 26.07 6.54 20.00
C ARG A 34 26.70 5.20 19.59
N GLU A 35 26.40 4.13 20.27
CA GLU A 35 26.85 2.79 19.92
C GLU A 35 26.13 2.30 18.65
N PRO A 36 26.83 1.59 17.75
CA PRO A 36 26.23 1.03 16.56
C PRO A 36 25.22 -0.07 16.90
N LEU A 37 24.08 -0.05 16.23
CA LEU A 37 23.02 -1.07 16.35
C LEU A 37 23.20 -2.09 15.25
N SER A 38 23.76 -3.24 15.60
CA SER A 38 23.95 -4.38 14.70
C SER A 38 22.66 -5.16 14.53
N ALA A 39 22.39 -5.64 13.30
CA ALA A 39 21.17 -6.35 12.91
C ALA A 39 19.87 -5.52 13.03
N ALA A 40 19.98 -4.19 13.03
CA ALA A 40 18.81 -3.35 12.86
C ALA A 40 18.22 -3.54 11.44
N SER A 41 16.91 -3.69 11.34
CA SER A 41 16.21 -3.83 10.06
C SER A 41 16.06 -2.48 9.39
N VAL A 42 16.42 -2.40 8.09
CA VAL A 42 16.29 -1.21 7.25
C VAL A 42 15.61 -1.62 5.96
N PHE A 43 14.40 -1.13 5.71
CA PHE A 43 13.62 -1.59 4.55
C PHE A 43 12.70 -0.50 4.00
N CYS A 44 12.37 -0.63 2.71
CA CYS A 44 11.36 0.21 2.07
C CYS A 44 9.97 -0.31 2.42
N GLN A 45 9.10 0.59 2.90
CA GLN A 45 7.75 0.25 3.34
C GLN A 45 6.97 -0.51 2.26
N ASN A 46 6.37 -1.64 2.65
CA ASN A 46 5.51 -2.46 1.81
C ASN A 46 6.16 -2.91 0.49
N THR A 47 7.45 -3.23 0.52
CA THR A 47 8.21 -3.78 -0.62
C THR A 47 8.94 -5.06 -0.22
N THR A 48 9.62 -5.67 -1.20
CA THR A 48 10.59 -6.76 -0.94
C THR A 48 12.00 -6.24 -0.67
N ILE A 49 12.20 -4.92 -0.66
CA ILE A 49 13.52 -4.29 -0.60
C ILE A 49 13.89 -3.98 0.86
N GLY A 50 14.86 -4.67 1.38
CA GLY A 50 15.36 -4.46 2.74
C GLY A 50 16.76 -5.02 2.96
N THR A 51 17.37 -4.64 4.07
CA THR A 51 18.65 -5.12 4.55
C THR A 51 18.71 -5.05 6.08
N THR A 52 19.77 -5.54 6.66
CA THR A 52 20.09 -5.37 8.09
C THR A 52 21.44 -4.70 8.23
N THR A 53 21.64 -3.98 9.32
CA THR A 53 22.91 -3.36 9.63
C THR A 53 23.96 -4.42 10.02
N ASP A 54 25.21 -4.16 9.67
CA ASP A 54 26.36 -4.97 10.07
C ASP A 54 26.80 -4.69 11.53
N LYS A 55 27.94 -5.26 11.95
CA LYS A 55 28.48 -5.07 13.31
C LYS A 55 28.88 -3.63 13.62
N GLN A 56 29.13 -2.82 12.61
CA GLN A 56 29.43 -1.40 12.70
C GLN A 56 28.20 -0.52 12.59
N GLY A 57 27.01 -1.12 12.52
CA GLY A 57 25.75 -0.41 12.33
C GLY A 57 25.55 0.10 10.90
N GLU A 58 26.41 -0.28 9.96
CA GLU A 58 26.32 0.20 8.57
C GLU A 58 25.28 -0.58 7.76
N PHE A 59 24.59 0.13 6.86
CA PHE A 59 23.65 -0.47 5.89
C PHE A 59 23.85 0.11 4.49
N ARG A 60 23.41 -0.65 3.48
CA ARG A 60 23.39 -0.22 2.07
C ARG A 60 22.18 -0.80 1.37
N LEU A 61 21.45 0.05 0.65
CA LEU A 61 20.31 -0.32 -0.19
C LEU A 61 20.46 0.32 -1.57
N SER A 62 20.32 -0.48 -2.62
CA SER A 62 20.23 0.00 -4.01
C SER A 62 18.74 0.08 -4.38
N LEU A 63 18.27 1.27 -4.72
CA LEU A 63 16.89 1.55 -5.05
C LEU A 63 16.78 1.98 -6.52
N LYS A 64 15.69 1.59 -7.17
CA LYS A 64 15.31 2.17 -8.47
C LYS A 64 14.88 3.61 -8.28
N ALA A 65 14.88 4.40 -9.36
CA ALA A 65 14.29 5.74 -9.32
C ALA A 65 12.86 5.68 -8.75
N GLY A 66 12.56 6.56 -7.81
CA GLY A 66 11.27 6.58 -7.10
C GLY A 66 11.39 7.20 -5.72
N VAL A 67 10.26 7.32 -5.03
CA VAL A 67 10.20 7.76 -3.63
C VAL A 67 9.89 6.58 -2.75
N TYR A 68 10.64 6.46 -1.65
CA TYR A 68 10.49 5.38 -0.69
C TYR A 68 10.43 5.93 0.73
N ASP A 69 9.52 5.42 1.52
CA ASP A 69 9.58 5.58 2.96
C ASP A 69 10.44 4.43 3.51
N LEU A 70 11.64 4.80 3.97
CA LEU A 70 12.62 3.88 4.52
C LEU A 70 12.38 3.73 6.01
N ILE A 71 12.13 2.51 6.44
CA ILE A 71 11.79 2.14 7.81
C ILE A 71 13.03 1.60 8.50
N PHE A 72 13.30 2.10 9.70
CA PHE A 72 14.34 1.61 10.60
C PHE A 72 13.70 1.01 11.83
N SER A 73 13.94 -0.26 12.05
CA SER A 73 13.37 -1.01 13.18
C SER A 73 14.44 -1.79 13.91
N TYR A 74 14.40 -1.72 15.22
CA TYR A 74 15.27 -2.49 16.10
C TYR A 74 14.55 -2.81 17.40
N THR A 75 14.67 -4.05 17.89
CA THR A 75 13.96 -4.51 19.10
C THR A 75 14.28 -3.63 20.31
N GLY A 76 13.25 -3.09 20.96
CA GLY A 76 13.37 -2.20 22.11
C GLY A 76 13.63 -0.74 21.77
N TYR A 77 13.50 -0.37 20.49
CA TYR A 77 13.62 1.01 19.99
C TYR A 77 12.37 1.44 19.24
N GLN A 78 12.11 2.73 19.22
CA GLN A 78 11.04 3.32 18.45
C GLN A 78 11.37 3.22 16.96
N THR A 79 10.43 2.72 16.16
CA THR A 79 10.56 2.71 14.70
C THR A 79 10.70 4.13 14.17
N GLN A 80 11.66 4.33 13.28
CA GLN A 80 11.89 5.60 12.60
C GLN A 80 11.60 5.46 11.11
N THR A 81 11.12 6.52 10.49
CA THR A 81 10.84 6.57 9.05
C THR A 81 11.48 7.80 8.44
N ILE A 82 12.18 7.60 7.34
CA ILE A 82 12.75 8.68 6.53
C ILE A 82 12.33 8.48 5.07
N ARG A 83 11.92 9.57 4.42
CA ARG A 83 11.65 9.58 2.99
C ARG A 83 12.92 9.83 2.20
N VAL A 84 13.16 8.97 1.19
CA VAL A 84 14.33 9.04 0.30
C VAL A 84 13.89 8.95 -1.16
N ASN A 85 14.52 9.73 -2.03
CA ASN A 85 14.26 9.77 -3.47
C ASN A 85 15.54 9.93 -4.31
N GLU A 86 16.68 10.01 -3.65
CA GLU A 86 17.98 10.21 -4.30
C GLU A 86 19.10 9.57 -3.50
N GLN A 87 20.29 9.51 -4.08
CA GLN A 87 21.48 9.02 -3.39
C GLN A 87 21.72 9.81 -2.10
N THR A 88 21.73 9.11 -0.98
CA THR A 88 21.81 9.72 0.34
C THR A 88 22.66 8.89 1.28
N LYS A 89 23.42 9.55 2.13
CA LYS A 89 24.11 8.93 3.28
C LYS A 89 23.46 9.41 4.57
N LEU A 90 22.93 8.47 5.36
CA LEU A 90 22.14 8.73 6.55
C LEU A 90 22.91 8.37 7.84
N GLU A 91 22.70 9.15 8.87
CA GLU A 91 22.98 8.77 10.25
C GLU A 91 21.65 8.67 11.00
N MET A 92 21.19 7.46 11.25
CA MET A 92 19.92 7.21 11.93
C MET A 92 20.16 7.01 13.41
N LEU A 93 19.54 7.88 14.22
CA LEU A 93 19.59 7.83 15.67
C LEU A 93 18.31 7.19 16.20
N MET A 94 18.41 5.97 16.69
CA MET A 94 17.29 5.23 17.24
C MET A 94 17.07 5.59 18.70
N LEU A 95 15.84 5.93 19.04
CA LEU A 95 15.43 6.20 20.43
C LEU A 95 14.97 4.88 21.07
N LYS A 96 15.49 4.58 22.25
CA LYS A 96 14.97 3.44 23.04
C LYS A 96 13.49 3.65 23.32
N GLU A 97 12.71 2.60 23.18
CA GLU A 97 11.31 2.61 23.56
C GLU A 97 11.24 2.65 25.10
N ASP A 98 10.73 3.77 25.64
CA ASP A 98 10.47 3.85 27.07
C ASP A 98 9.19 3.07 27.38
N LYS A 99 9.35 1.82 27.83
CA LYS A 99 8.23 0.95 28.21
C LYS A 99 7.28 1.61 29.23
N ASN A 100 7.76 2.60 29.97
CA ASN A 100 6.96 3.31 30.97
C ASN A 100 6.02 4.38 30.39
N LEU A 101 6.36 4.99 29.24
CA LEU A 101 5.51 6.01 28.60
C LEU A 101 4.32 5.41 27.83
N GLY A 102 4.48 4.22 27.27
CA GLY A 102 3.38 3.47 26.63
C GLY A 102 2.40 2.86 27.63
N GLU A 103 2.87 2.40 28.78
CA GLU A 103 2.07 1.78 29.84
C GLU A 103 1.22 2.77 30.64
N VAL A 104 1.65 4.03 30.77
CA VAL A 104 0.94 5.04 31.59
C VAL A 104 -0.41 5.45 30.98
N ILE A 105 -0.61 5.29 29.69
CA ILE A 105 -1.88 5.67 29.02
C ILE A 105 -2.83 4.48 28.89
N ILE A 106 -2.32 3.26 28.89
CA ILE A 106 -3.16 2.05 28.85
C ILE A 106 -3.43 1.66 30.30
N LYS A 107 -4.53 2.13 30.87
CA LYS A 107 -4.98 1.64 32.20
C LYS A 107 -5.00 0.13 32.12
N SER A 108 -4.27 -0.55 33.00
CA SER A 108 -4.20 -2.02 33.15
C SER A 108 -5.59 -2.68 33.20
N SER A 109 -6.62 -1.91 33.57
CA SER A 109 -8.02 -2.32 33.58
C SER A 109 -8.68 -2.55 32.21
N SER A 110 -8.01 -2.20 31.09
CA SER A 110 -8.55 -2.39 29.73
C SER A 110 -7.90 -3.57 29.00
N GLU A 111 -6.81 -4.11 29.49
CA GLU A 111 -6.19 -5.31 28.92
C GLU A 111 -7.12 -6.53 29.09
N VAL A 112 -7.25 -7.31 28.04
CA VAL A 112 -8.09 -8.50 28.03
C VAL A 112 -7.22 -9.72 28.40
N PRO A 113 -7.42 -10.31 29.59
CA PRO A 113 -6.75 -11.57 29.89
C PRO A 113 -7.13 -12.63 28.87
N ASP A 114 -6.15 -13.43 28.44
CA ASP A 114 -6.32 -14.44 27.38
C ASP A 114 -6.90 -13.83 26.07
N GLY A 115 -6.39 -12.62 25.72
CA GLY A 115 -6.90 -11.82 24.60
C GLY A 115 -6.88 -12.58 23.28
N TRP A 116 -5.84 -13.37 23.03
CA TRP A 116 -5.76 -14.22 21.84
C TRP A 116 -6.88 -15.26 21.78
N ALA A 117 -7.13 -15.98 22.86
CA ALA A 117 -8.19 -16.98 22.90
C ALA A 117 -9.57 -16.38 22.69
N LYS A 118 -9.79 -15.12 23.12
CA LYS A 118 -11.10 -14.44 23.02
C LYS A 118 -11.30 -13.68 21.71
N HIS A 119 -10.24 -13.10 21.14
CA HIS A 119 -10.33 -12.16 20.02
C HIS A 119 -9.39 -12.47 18.87
N GLY A 120 -8.58 -13.53 18.94
CA GLY A 120 -7.58 -13.85 17.91
C GLY A 120 -8.24 -14.16 16.56
N GLU A 121 -9.28 -14.99 16.53
CA GLU A 121 -10.01 -15.28 15.28
C GLU A 121 -10.64 -14.01 14.69
N PHE A 122 -11.25 -13.19 15.54
CA PHE A 122 -11.82 -11.91 15.12
C PHE A 122 -10.75 -10.99 14.52
N PHE A 123 -9.58 -10.88 15.18
CA PHE A 123 -8.45 -10.10 14.68
C PHE A 123 -7.97 -10.63 13.33
N LEU A 124 -7.79 -11.93 13.18
CA LEU A 124 -7.35 -12.53 11.93
C LEU A 124 -8.34 -12.25 10.79
N GLN A 125 -9.65 -12.35 11.04
CA GLN A 125 -10.67 -12.08 10.03
C GLN A 125 -10.68 -10.63 9.55
N HIS A 126 -10.34 -9.68 10.42
CA HIS A 126 -10.33 -8.24 10.09
C HIS A 126 -8.97 -7.73 9.63
N PHE A 127 -7.88 -8.35 10.07
CA PHE A 127 -6.52 -7.93 9.72
C PHE A 127 -5.95 -8.73 8.53
N ILE A 128 -5.92 -10.06 8.63
CA ILE A 128 -5.49 -10.92 7.52
C ILE A 128 -6.55 -10.96 6.43
N GLY A 129 -7.82 -11.05 6.81
CA GLY A 129 -8.95 -11.09 5.91
C GLY A 129 -9.75 -12.38 5.95
N SER A 130 -10.71 -12.50 5.02
CA SER A 130 -11.59 -13.67 4.87
C SER A 130 -11.70 -14.13 3.42
N THR A 131 -10.67 -13.88 2.63
CA THR A 131 -10.58 -14.25 1.22
C THR A 131 -10.01 -15.67 1.06
N PRO A 132 -10.07 -16.26 -0.15
CA PRO A 132 -9.37 -17.52 -0.43
C PRO A 132 -7.84 -17.45 -0.17
N ASN A 133 -7.22 -16.28 -0.35
CA ASN A 133 -5.81 -16.07 -0.01
C ASN A 133 -5.62 -16.09 1.51
N ALA A 134 -6.51 -15.42 2.25
CA ALA A 134 -6.46 -15.38 3.71
C ALA A 134 -6.55 -16.77 4.35
N ALA A 135 -7.32 -17.68 3.75
CA ALA A 135 -7.42 -19.06 4.21
C ALA A 135 -6.09 -19.85 4.09
N GLN A 136 -5.12 -19.33 3.35
CA GLN A 136 -3.78 -19.92 3.18
C GLN A 136 -2.70 -19.10 3.89
N CYS A 137 -3.08 -18.12 4.70
CA CYS A 137 -2.17 -17.35 5.55
C CYS A 137 -2.11 -17.94 6.95
N GLU A 138 -0.92 -17.85 7.55
CA GLU A 138 -0.69 -18.30 8.90
C GLU A 138 0.13 -17.24 9.67
N LEU A 139 -0.42 -16.75 10.79
CA LEU A 139 0.33 -15.95 11.75
C LEU A 139 1.15 -16.89 12.64
N LYS A 140 2.49 -16.76 12.60
CA LYS A 140 3.44 -17.68 13.25
C LYS A 140 3.65 -17.37 14.72
N ASN A 141 3.51 -16.11 15.14
CA ASN A 141 3.82 -15.62 16.47
C ASN A 141 2.67 -14.84 17.12
N PRO A 142 1.49 -15.47 17.31
CA PRO A 142 0.33 -14.80 17.89
C PRO A 142 0.53 -14.31 19.33
N GLU A 143 1.50 -14.86 20.05
CA GLU A 143 1.84 -14.52 21.46
C GLU A 143 2.35 -13.08 21.63
N VAL A 144 2.82 -12.44 20.56
CA VAL A 144 3.26 -11.04 20.61
C VAL A 144 2.11 -10.04 20.65
N LEU A 145 0.88 -10.51 20.43
CA LEU A 145 -0.30 -9.66 20.38
C LEU A 145 -0.89 -9.38 21.77
N LYS A 146 -1.18 -8.13 22.04
CA LYS A 146 -1.85 -7.64 23.24
C LYS A 146 -3.18 -7.02 22.87
N PHE A 147 -4.24 -7.42 23.57
CA PHE A 147 -5.60 -7.02 23.31
C PHE A 147 -6.13 -6.14 24.43
N TYR A 148 -6.78 -5.01 24.05
CA TYR A 148 -7.34 -4.03 24.97
C TYR A 148 -8.78 -3.72 24.59
N PHE A 149 -9.71 -3.85 25.53
CA PHE A 149 -11.11 -3.52 25.29
C PHE A 149 -11.55 -2.30 26.09
N TYR A 150 -11.92 -1.24 25.38
CA TYR A 150 -12.35 0.02 25.97
C TYR A 150 -13.87 0.07 26.03
N LYS A 151 -14.45 -0.27 27.18
CA LYS A 151 -15.91 -0.33 27.39
C LYS A 151 -16.63 0.96 27.06
N ARG A 152 -16.07 2.13 27.44
CA ARG A 152 -16.71 3.44 27.22
C ARG A 152 -16.85 3.78 25.74
N SER A 153 -15.89 3.50 24.93
CA SER A 153 -15.88 3.77 23.47
C SER A 153 -16.28 2.54 22.65
N ASN A 154 -16.58 1.41 23.31
CA ASN A 154 -16.94 0.14 22.70
C ASN A 154 -15.99 -0.26 21.57
N LYS A 155 -14.66 -0.21 21.85
CA LYS A 155 -13.63 -0.51 20.85
C LYS A 155 -12.64 -1.56 21.35
N LEU A 156 -12.24 -2.42 20.44
CA LEU A 156 -11.10 -3.33 20.60
C LEU A 156 -9.86 -2.67 20.00
N LYS A 157 -8.75 -2.64 20.75
CA LYS A 157 -7.45 -2.23 20.25
C LYS A 157 -6.48 -3.40 20.40
N VAL A 158 -5.69 -3.66 19.35
CA VAL A 158 -4.65 -4.68 19.36
C VAL A 158 -3.31 -4.01 19.08
N LEU A 159 -2.32 -4.34 19.88
CA LEU A 159 -0.93 -3.91 19.72
C LEU A 159 -0.05 -5.14 19.58
N ALA A 160 1.07 -5.01 18.91
CA ALA A 160 2.10 -6.03 18.83
C ALA A 160 3.34 -5.57 19.60
N THR A 161 3.94 -6.46 20.40
CA THR A 161 5.19 -6.19 21.11
C THR A 161 6.43 -6.45 20.26
N GLU A 162 6.25 -7.18 19.17
CA GLU A 162 7.26 -7.52 18.17
C GLU A 162 6.56 -7.56 16.79
N PRO A 163 7.31 -7.48 15.69
CA PRO A 163 6.73 -7.65 14.37
C PRO A 163 5.98 -8.98 14.20
N LEU A 164 4.90 -8.95 13.43
CA LEU A 164 4.13 -10.15 13.12
C LEU A 164 4.81 -10.91 11.98
N ASP A 165 5.04 -12.20 12.18
CA ASP A 165 5.53 -13.09 11.15
C ASP A 165 4.35 -13.84 10.51
N ILE A 166 4.07 -13.54 9.25
CA ILE A 166 2.92 -14.09 8.53
C ILE A 166 3.42 -14.81 7.29
N SER A 167 3.07 -16.09 7.16
CA SER A 167 3.28 -16.85 5.92
C SER A 167 2.04 -16.75 5.04
N ASN A 168 2.18 -16.22 3.84
CA ASN A 168 1.13 -16.17 2.81
C ASN A 168 1.41 -17.22 1.73
N ASN A 169 0.93 -18.44 1.94
CA ASN A 169 1.15 -19.57 1.03
C ASN A 169 0.38 -19.41 -0.29
N ALA A 170 -0.65 -18.57 -0.35
CA ALA A 170 -1.39 -18.30 -1.57
C ALA A 170 -0.56 -17.46 -2.56
N LEU A 171 0.19 -16.50 -2.06
CA LEU A 171 0.98 -15.57 -2.87
C LEU A 171 2.49 -15.88 -2.85
N GLY A 172 2.95 -16.80 -1.99
CA GLY A 172 4.36 -17.16 -1.86
C GLY A 172 5.22 -16.06 -1.25
N TYR A 173 4.67 -15.35 -0.25
CA TYR A 173 5.40 -14.35 0.52
C TYR A 173 5.41 -14.66 2.01
N ASN A 174 6.53 -14.42 2.67
CA ASN A 174 6.58 -14.19 4.09
C ASN A 174 6.53 -12.69 4.35
N LEU A 175 5.68 -12.27 5.29
CA LEU A 175 5.47 -10.89 5.67
C LEU A 175 6.03 -10.69 7.08
N HIS A 176 6.95 -9.76 7.21
CA HIS A 176 7.41 -9.25 8.50
C HIS A 176 6.70 -7.92 8.72
N TYR A 177 5.55 -7.98 9.43
CA TYR A 177 4.63 -6.86 9.55
C TYR A 177 4.76 -6.19 10.90
N GLN A 178 5.29 -4.98 10.93
CA GLN A 178 5.37 -4.16 12.13
C GLN A 178 4.04 -3.46 12.34
N LEU A 179 3.20 -4.02 13.22
CA LEU A 179 1.88 -3.49 13.53
C LEU A 179 1.99 -2.38 14.59
N ASP A 180 1.74 -1.14 14.19
CA ASP A 180 1.62 -0.02 15.14
C ASP A 180 0.36 -0.16 15.98
N SER A 181 -0.77 -0.42 15.35
CA SER A 181 -2.03 -0.67 16.03
C SER A 181 -3.09 -1.20 15.06
N PHE A 182 -3.97 -2.03 15.59
CA PHE A 182 -5.26 -2.36 15.01
C PHE A 182 -6.36 -1.86 15.96
N VAL A 183 -7.39 -1.23 15.42
CA VAL A 183 -8.54 -0.73 16.19
C VAL A 183 -9.83 -1.12 15.49
N TYR A 184 -10.76 -1.72 16.23
CA TYR A 184 -12.11 -2.00 15.74
C TYR A 184 -13.14 -1.27 16.60
N TYR A 185 -14.01 -0.51 15.96
CA TYR A 185 -15.11 0.21 16.59
C TYR A 185 -16.42 -0.58 16.44
N ASN A 186 -16.88 -1.22 17.51
CA ASN A 186 -18.09 -2.05 17.47
C ASN A 186 -19.36 -1.27 17.11
N ASN A 187 -19.42 0.03 17.40
CA ASN A 187 -20.62 0.82 17.13
C ASN A 187 -20.82 1.13 15.64
N SER A 188 -19.73 1.21 14.88
CA SER A 188 -19.74 1.52 13.44
C SER A 188 -19.37 0.33 12.56
N ASN A 189 -18.90 -0.76 13.15
CA ASN A 189 -18.31 -1.91 12.45
C ASN A 189 -17.16 -1.51 11.51
N ILE A 190 -16.34 -0.55 11.96
CA ILE A 190 -15.19 -0.07 11.20
C ILE A 190 -13.92 -0.56 11.90
N ASP A 191 -13.04 -1.16 11.13
CA ASP A 191 -11.66 -1.43 11.52
C ASP A 191 -10.69 -0.43 10.88
N SER A 192 -9.58 -0.27 11.55
CA SER A 192 -8.46 0.53 11.05
C SER A 192 -7.19 -0.07 11.62
N TYR A 193 -6.21 -0.28 10.76
CA TYR A 193 -4.89 -0.72 11.19
C TYR A 193 -3.80 0.05 10.45
N ARG A 194 -2.67 0.15 11.10
CA ARG A 194 -1.51 0.86 10.59
C ARG A 194 -0.25 0.09 10.94
N GLY A 195 0.71 0.11 10.05
CA GLY A 195 1.99 -0.54 10.23
C GLY A 195 2.80 -0.56 8.94
N TYR A 196 3.95 -1.23 9.01
CA TYR A 196 4.92 -1.32 7.94
C TYR A 196 5.19 -2.79 7.64
N CYS A 197 5.28 -3.16 6.38
CA CYS A 197 5.51 -4.54 5.97
C CYS A 197 6.78 -4.65 5.12
N LEU A 198 7.65 -5.58 5.48
CA LEU A 198 8.70 -6.09 4.62
C LEU A 198 8.23 -7.46 4.10
N TYR A 199 8.23 -7.61 2.78
CA TYR A 199 7.94 -8.88 2.13
C TYR A 199 9.24 -9.61 1.82
N SER A 200 9.21 -10.93 1.93
CA SER A 200 10.25 -11.80 1.37
C SER A 200 9.63 -12.94 0.58
N GLU A 201 10.21 -13.28 -0.55
CA GLU A 201 9.71 -14.38 -1.36
C GLU A 201 9.98 -15.72 -0.68
N MET A 202 9.00 -16.61 -0.77
CA MET A 202 9.16 -17.98 -0.32
C MET A 202 9.96 -18.81 -1.32
N GLU A 203 10.76 -19.73 -0.82
CA GLU A 203 11.37 -20.76 -1.64
C GLU A 203 10.33 -21.81 -2.06
N GLY A 204 10.41 -22.25 -3.32
CA GLY A 204 9.50 -23.25 -3.84
C GLY A 204 10.01 -23.85 -5.15
N ASN A 205 9.47 -25.02 -5.51
CA ASN A 205 9.69 -25.59 -6.82
C ASN A 205 8.94 -24.81 -7.91
N ASP A 206 9.24 -25.09 -9.18
CA ASP A 206 8.66 -24.37 -10.32
C ASP A 206 7.11 -24.42 -10.34
N SER A 207 6.52 -25.54 -9.93
CA SER A 207 5.06 -25.68 -9.87
C SER A 207 4.45 -24.70 -8.86
N LEU A 208 5.06 -24.55 -7.67
CA LEU A 208 4.63 -23.59 -6.65
C LEU A 208 4.85 -22.15 -7.12
N LYS A 209 6.02 -21.85 -7.69
CA LYS A 209 6.33 -20.51 -8.23
C LYS A 209 5.34 -20.10 -9.32
N ASN A 210 4.98 -20.98 -10.22
CA ASN A 210 3.96 -20.74 -11.24
C ASN A 210 2.57 -20.52 -10.64
N ALA A 211 2.20 -21.28 -9.60
CA ALA A 211 0.95 -21.10 -8.90
C ALA A 211 0.90 -19.73 -8.20
N TRP A 212 1.97 -19.34 -7.51
CA TRP A 212 2.09 -18.02 -6.87
C TRP A 212 2.04 -16.88 -7.89
N ALA A 213 2.77 -16.97 -9.01
CA ALA A 213 2.73 -15.97 -10.07
C ALA A 213 1.31 -15.76 -10.60
N LYS A 214 0.59 -16.85 -10.86
CA LYS A 214 -0.82 -16.80 -11.28
C LYS A 214 -1.71 -16.15 -10.24
N ASN A 215 -1.54 -16.50 -8.95
CA ASN A 215 -2.34 -15.94 -7.87
C ASN A 215 -2.02 -14.45 -7.63
N ARG A 216 -0.75 -14.06 -7.72
CA ARG A 216 -0.31 -12.66 -7.65
C ARG A 216 -0.97 -11.84 -8.76
N ARG A 217 -0.96 -12.32 -10.01
CA ARG A 217 -1.65 -11.67 -11.13
C ARG A 217 -3.14 -11.52 -10.87
N ASN A 218 -3.82 -12.58 -10.45
CA ASN A 218 -5.24 -12.54 -10.11
C ASN A 218 -5.53 -11.57 -8.95
N THR A 219 -4.62 -11.47 -7.98
CA THR A 219 -4.76 -10.54 -6.85
C THR A 219 -4.49 -9.10 -7.26
N TYR A 220 -3.55 -8.87 -8.19
CA TYR A 220 -3.25 -7.55 -8.74
C TYR A 220 -4.40 -6.99 -9.57
N GLU A 221 -4.96 -7.79 -10.49
CA GLU A 221 -6.06 -7.37 -11.35
C GLU A 221 -7.28 -6.90 -10.54
N GLY A 222 -7.70 -5.67 -10.74
CA GLY A 222 -8.82 -5.04 -10.02
C GLY A 222 -8.50 -4.66 -8.57
N SER A 223 -7.25 -4.75 -8.12
CA SER A 223 -6.80 -4.28 -6.81
C SER A 223 -6.64 -2.76 -6.76
N LYS A 224 -6.54 -2.23 -5.54
CA LYS A 224 -6.22 -0.81 -5.34
C LYS A 224 -4.84 -0.45 -5.91
N LEU A 225 -3.84 -1.34 -5.78
CA LEU A 225 -2.52 -1.14 -6.36
C LEU A 225 -2.58 -1.01 -7.90
N HIS A 226 -3.36 -1.86 -8.57
CA HIS A 226 -3.60 -1.78 -10.01
C HIS A 226 -4.25 -0.44 -10.38
N PHE A 227 -5.30 -0.04 -9.66
CA PHE A 227 -5.97 1.24 -9.89
C PHE A 227 -5.03 2.45 -9.73
N MET A 228 -4.22 2.48 -8.65
CA MET A 228 -3.29 3.58 -8.40
C MET A 228 -2.26 3.73 -9.53
N ARG A 229 -1.76 2.61 -10.06
CA ARG A 229 -0.83 2.63 -11.20
C ARG A 229 -1.52 3.06 -12.49
N SER A 230 -2.68 2.49 -12.80
CA SER A 230 -3.47 2.91 -13.97
C SER A 230 -3.85 4.40 -13.91
N TYR A 231 -4.11 4.91 -12.69
CA TYR A 231 -4.39 6.33 -12.49
C TYR A 231 -3.14 7.18 -12.75
N TYR A 232 -1.99 6.78 -12.22
CA TYR A 232 -0.71 7.47 -12.43
C TYR A 232 -0.30 7.46 -13.91
N ASP A 233 -0.43 6.31 -14.58
CA ASP A 233 -0.04 6.10 -15.98
C ASP A 233 -1.08 6.66 -16.97
N SER A 234 -2.25 7.09 -16.48
CA SER A 234 -3.37 7.56 -17.30
C SER A 234 -3.95 6.48 -18.24
N THR A 235 -3.91 5.22 -17.81
CA THR A 235 -4.39 4.05 -18.58
C THR A 235 -5.71 3.49 -18.06
N LEU A 236 -6.46 4.27 -17.27
CA LEU A 236 -7.69 3.79 -16.61
C LEU A 236 -8.68 3.15 -17.57
N ILE A 237 -8.95 3.77 -18.73
CA ILE A 237 -9.92 3.25 -19.71
C ILE A 237 -9.40 1.96 -20.35
N GLU A 238 -8.15 1.96 -20.80
CA GLU A 238 -7.50 0.82 -21.44
C GLU A 238 -7.43 -0.37 -20.48
N ASP A 239 -7.21 -0.10 -19.19
CA ASP A 239 -7.17 -1.12 -18.15
C ASP A 239 -8.56 -1.59 -17.74
N GLY A 240 -9.62 -0.86 -18.12
CA GLY A 240 -11.01 -1.26 -17.90
C GLY A 240 -11.61 -0.72 -16.61
N TRP A 241 -11.15 0.43 -16.15
CA TRP A 241 -11.70 1.14 -15.01
C TRP A 241 -12.79 2.12 -15.41
N ILE A 242 -13.82 2.24 -14.57
CA ILE A 242 -14.88 3.23 -14.65
C ILE A 242 -14.99 3.90 -13.29
N ILE A 243 -15.01 5.23 -13.28
CA ILE A 243 -15.19 6.03 -12.07
C ILE A 243 -16.49 6.82 -12.20
N ASP A 244 -17.35 6.69 -11.22
CA ASP A 244 -18.61 7.43 -11.15
C ASP A 244 -18.68 8.18 -9.81
N MET A 245 -19.14 9.43 -9.85
CA MET A 245 -19.48 10.15 -8.63
C MET A 245 -20.87 9.76 -8.16
N LEU A 246 -21.05 9.75 -6.85
CA LEU A 246 -22.30 9.36 -6.21
C LEU A 246 -22.86 10.57 -5.47
N ASP A 247 -24.16 10.84 -5.69
CA ASP A 247 -24.93 11.75 -4.84
C ASP A 247 -25.69 10.98 -3.78
N GLU A 248 -25.78 11.57 -2.60
CA GLU A 248 -26.58 11.06 -1.52
C GLU A 248 -28.07 11.41 -1.76
N ILE A 249 -28.88 10.40 -1.90
CA ILE A 249 -30.34 10.55 -2.00
C ILE A 249 -30.97 10.01 -0.72
N ASN A 250 -31.65 10.87 0.04
CA ASN A 250 -32.37 10.51 1.25
C ASN A 250 -31.53 9.75 2.27
N ASP A 251 -30.42 10.33 2.71
CA ASP A 251 -29.54 9.89 3.83
C ASP A 251 -28.95 8.46 3.73
N LYS A 252 -29.28 7.66 2.73
CA LYS A 252 -28.81 6.26 2.65
C LYS A 252 -28.67 5.67 1.26
N LYS A 253 -29.08 6.39 0.20
CA LYS A 253 -28.96 5.91 -1.19
C LYS A 253 -28.08 6.82 -2.00
N PHE A 254 -27.17 6.21 -2.75
CA PHE A 254 -26.35 6.93 -3.70
C PHE A 254 -26.87 6.64 -5.12
N SER A 255 -26.92 7.67 -5.94
CA SER A 255 -27.16 7.53 -7.37
C SER A 255 -25.95 8.03 -8.15
N LYS A 256 -25.75 7.42 -9.31
CA LYS A 256 -24.77 7.87 -10.28
C LYS A 256 -25.17 9.27 -10.80
N VAL A 257 -24.26 10.24 -10.69
CA VAL A 257 -24.50 11.61 -11.11
C VAL A 257 -23.91 11.88 -12.48
N ASN A 258 -22.65 11.51 -12.68
CA ASN A 258 -21.91 11.72 -13.92
C ASN A 258 -20.84 10.64 -14.11
N ASP A 259 -20.54 10.31 -15.37
CA ASP A 259 -19.30 9.63 -15.72
C ASP A 259 -18.16 10.63 -15.59
N VAL A 260 -17.16 10.28 -14.80
CA VAL A 260 -15.99 11.13 -14.57
C VAL A 260 -15.02 11.11 -15.75
N TYR A 261 -15.28 10.25 -16.72
CA TYR A 261 -14.53 10.16 -17.97
C TYR A 261 -14.93 11.23 -18.97
N ASP A 262 -14.68 12.49 -18.63
CA ASP A 262 -14.66 13.54 -19.65
C ASP A 262 -13.26 13.61 -20.28
N THR A 263 -13.21 13.87 -21.58
CA THR A 263 -11.96 14.03 -22.35
C THR A 263 -11.06 15.12 -21.77
N ALA A 264 -11.65 16.12 -21.14
CA ALA A 264 -10.93 17.20 -20.43
C ALA A 264 -10.15 16.70 -19.22
N TYR A 265 -10.71 15.74 -18.47
CA TYR A 265 -10.06 15.11 -17.31
C TYR A 265 -8.81 14.33 -17.72
N TYR A 266 -8.89 13.56 -18.80
CA TYR A 266 -7.76 12.78 -19.32
C TYR A 266 -6.62 13.65 -19.84
N ASN A 267 -6.94 14.73 -20.53
CA ASN A 267 -5.92 15.67 -21.01
C ASN A 267 -5.17 16.37 -19.87
N PHE A 268 -5.81 16.54 -18.73
CA PHE A 268 -5.18 17.13 -17.55
C PHE A 268 -4.17 16.16 -16.87
N VAL A 269 -4.52 14.89 -16.76
CA VAL A 269 -3.66 13.85 -16.14
C VAL A 269 -2.45 13.51 -17.02
N THR A 270 -2.56 13.66 -18.34
CA THR A 270 -1.50 13.30 -19.30
C THR A 270 -0.51 14.42 -19.60
N SER A 271 -0.81 15.69 -19.25
CA SER A 271 0.12 16.79 -19.47
C SER A 271 1.27 16.73 -18.45
N LYS A 272 2.33 16.00 -18.80
CA LYS A 272 3.56 15.90 -18.00
C LYS A 272 4.43 17.17 -17.96
N THR A 273 3.95 18.29 -18.45
CA THR A 273 4.69 19.54 -18.54
C THR A 273 3.76 20.73 -18.25
N GLU A 274 4.18 21.50 -17.27
CA GLU A 274 3.71 22.80 -16.83
C GLU A 274 2.77 22.81 -15.63
N TYR A 275 3.12 23.70 -14.67
CA TYR A 275 2.29 24.12 -13.56
C TYR A 275 1.04 24.78 -14.12
N ILE A 276 -0.04 24.05 -14.25
CA ILE A 276 -1.34 24.64 -14.45
C ILE A 276 -2.09 24.53 -13.13
N TYR A 277 -2.03 25.60 -12.34
CA TYR A 277 -3.03 25.86 -11.33
C TYR A 277 -4.30 26.33 -12.05
N GLU A 278 -5.02 25.43 -12.65
CA GLU A 278 -6.41 25.69 -12.98
C GLU A 278 -7.25 24.79 -12.08
N ASP A 279 -7.84 25.40 -11.07
CA ASP A 279 -8.98 24.86 -10.37
C ASP A 279 -10.16 24.81 -11.39
N SER A 280 -10.12 23.86 -12.27
CA SER A 280 -11.25 23.63 -13.15
C SER A 280 -12.31 22.83 -12.38
N VAL A 281 -13.16 23.57 -11.68
CA VAL A 281 -14.42 23.05 -11.20
C VAL A 281 -15.30 22.88 -12.44
N ILE A 282 -15.28 21.69 -13.02
CA ILE A 282 -16.26 21.31 -14.01
C ILE A 282 -17.44 20.70 -13.24
N ASN A 283 -18.52 21.46 -13.11
CA ASN A 283 -19.81 21.04 -12.57
C ASN A 283 -19.74 20.34 -11.20
N ASP A 284 -19.25 21.01 -10.17
CA ASP A 284 -19.11 20.47 -8.80
C ASP A 284 -18.27 19.19 -8.65
N SER A 285 -17.44 18.86 -9.60
CA SER A 285 -16.83 17.55 -9.70
C SER A 285 -15.37 17.61 -10.09
N VAL A 286 -14.54 16.95 -9.33
CA VAL A 286 -13.15 16.57 -9.60
C VAL A 286 -12.16 17.73 -9.82
N VAL A 287 -11.29 17.92 -8.85
CA VAL A 287 -10.05 18.68 -9.02
C VAL A 287 -8.90 17.69 -9.02
N VAL A 288 -8.21 17.53 -10.14
CA VAL A 288 -6.98 16.75 -10.25
C VAL A 288 -5.83 17.72 -10.42
N ARG A 289 -4.82 17.60 -9.57
CA ARG A 289 -3.59 18.37 -9.70
C ARG A 289 -2.44 17.46 -10.07
N ASN A 290 -1.85 17.69 -11.23
CA ASN A 290 -0.54 17.16 -11.55
C ASN A 290 0.50 18.13 -11.00
N ILE A 291 1.19 17.76 -9.94
CA ILE A 291 2.32 18.53 -9.44
C ILE A 291 3.59 17.98 -10.07
N ILE A 292 4.04 18.66 -11.12
CA ILE A 292 5.41 18.54 -11.57
C ILE A 292 6.20 19.62 -10.85
N LYS A 293 6.90 19.24 -9.79
CA LYS A 293 7.88 20.16 -9.22
C LYS A 293 9.12 20.18 -10.12
N ASP A 294 9.40 21.36 -10.62
CA ASP A 294 10.65 21.73 -11.31
C ASP A 294 11.82 21.77 -10.32
N SER A 295 12.12 20.67 -9.69
CA SER A 295 13.43 20.44 -9.10
C SER A 295 13.92 19.12 -9.66
N ILE A 296 15.11 19.17 -10.18
CA ILE A 296 15.82 18.14 -10.97
C ILE A 296 15.75 16.71 -10.37
N ASN A 297 15.19 16.51 -9.17
CA ASN A 297 15.20 15.26 -8.43
C ASN A 297 13.88 14.91 -7.70
N THR A 298 12.77 15.57 -8.00
CA THR A 298 11.50 15.16 -7.38
C THR A 298 10.75 14.25 -8.35
N PRO A 299 10.47 12.98 -8.00
CA PRO A 299 9.71 12.09 -8.86
C PRO A 299 8.35 12.68 -9.14
N ALA A 300 7.85 12.51 -10.35
CA ALA A 300 6.52 12.92 -10.73
C ALA A 300 5.50 12.30 -9.77
N GLN A 301 4.59 13.11 -9.29
CA GLN A 301 3.48 12.70 -8.44
C GLN A 301 2.20 13.15 -9.10
N THR A 302 1.16 12.32 -8.98
CA THR A 302 -0.19 12.65 -9.41
C THR A 302 -1.06 12.75 -8.15
N GLU A 303 -1.80 13.84 -8.00
CA GLU A 303 -2.72 14.00 -6.89
C GLU A 303 -4.13 13.61 -7.29
N ILE A 304 -4.85 13.00 -6.38
CA ILE A 304 -6.25 12.62 -6.53
C ILE A 304 -7.07 13.18 -5.38
N PHE A 305 -8.18 13.80 -5.71
CA PHE A 305 -9.21 14.24 -4.77
C PHE A 305 -10.58 14.23 -5.43
N TYR A 306 -11.56 13.71 -4.72
CA TYR A 306 -12.95 13.75 -5.12
C TYR A 306 -13.78 14.33 -3.96
N PRO A 307 -14.54 15.43 -4.17
CA PRO A 307 -15.30 16.08 -3.10
C PRO A 307 -16.49 15.25 -2.63
N ARG A 308 -16.81 14.17 -3.33
CA ARG A 308 -17.93 13.27 -3.05
C ARG A 308 -17.45 11.82 -3.04
N LYS A 309 -18.29 10.95 -2.50
CA LYS A 309 -18.07 9.51 -2.61
C LYS A 309 -18.11 9.09 -4.07
N ILE A 310 -17.18 8.26 -4.46
CA ILE A 310 -17.10 7.69 -5.82
C ILE A 310 -17.29 6.18 -5.79
N SER A 311 -17.77 5.63 -6.90
CA SER A 311 -17.66 4.21 -7.21
C SER A 311 -16.54 4.00 -8.23
N ILE A 312 -15.72 3.00 -7.99
CA ILE A 312 -14.67 2.56 -8.90
C ILE A 312 -15.02 1.14 -9.33
N THR A 313 -15.31 0.98 -10.60
CA THR A 313 -15.69 -0.29 -11.23
C THR A 313 -14.54 -0.80 -12.07
N TYR A 314 -14.11 -2.05 -11.84
CA TYR A 314 -13.19 -2.76 -12.71
C TYR A 314 -13.95 -3.79 -13.53
N THR A 315 -13.94 -3.63 -14.86
CA THR A 315 -14.82 -4.35 -15.79
C THR A 315 -14.26 -5.68 -16.29
N LYS A 316 -12.95 -5.92 -16.07
CA LYS A 316 -12.27 -7.10 -16.63
C LYS A 316 -12.19 -8.28 -15.65
N LYS A 317 -12.88 -8.21 -14.49
CA LYS A 317 -12.86 -9.27 -13.48
C LYS A 317 -14.20 -9.42 -12.79
N SER A 318 -14.65 -10.66 -12.64
CA SER A 318 -15.79 -10.99 -11.79
C SER A 318 -15.35 -11.17 -10.33
N PRO A 319 -16.19 -10.80 -9.35
CA PRO A 319 -15.89 -11.04 -7.95
C PRO A 319 -15.82 -12.54 -7.63
N GLU A 320 -15.05 -12.88 -6.61
CA GLU A 320 -14.97 -14.22 -6.06
C GLU A 320 -16.32 -14.65 -5.44
N LYS A 321 -16.60 -15.96 -5.50
CA LYS A 321 -17.86 -16.52 -4.97
C LYS A 321 -18.05 -16.24 -3.47
N GLU A 322 -16.96 -16.22 -2.74
CA GLU A 322 -16.91 -15.91 -1.30
C GLU A 322 -17.36 -14.46 -1.03
N TYR A 323 -16.90 -13.52 -1.85
CA TYR A 323 -17.32 -12.12 -1.79
C TYR A 323 -18.83 -11.98 -2.07
N LEU A 324 -19.29 -12.57 -3.18
CA LEU A 324 -20.71 -12.55 -3.56
C LEU A 324 -21.60 -13.11 -2.45
N LYS A 325 -21.18 -14.24 -1.85
CA LYS A 325 -21.88 -14.86 -0.73
C LYS A 325 -21.89 -13.96 0.52
N LYS A 326 -20.72 -13.40 0.88
CA LYS A 326 -20.59 -12.53 2.07
C LYS A 326 -21.44 -11.28 1.95
N MET A 327 -21.50 -10.69 0.75
CA MET A 327 -22.26 -9.46 0.49
C MET A 327 -23.71 -9.70 0.05
N ASN A 328 -24.14 -10.96 -0.01
CA ASN A 328 -25.47 -11.36 -0.49
C ASN A 328 -25.80 -10.78 -1.88
N LEU A 329 -24.83 -10.87 -2.79
CA LEU A 329 -24.93 -10.34 -4.15
C LEU A 329 -25.31 -11.41 -5.16
N PRO A 330 -25.89 -11.04 -6.33
CA PRO A 330 -26.16 -11.96 -7.43
C PRO A 330 -24.89 -12.70 -7.89
N LYS A 331 -25.03 -13.97 -8.31
CA LYS A 331 -23.88 -14.81 -8.70
C LYS A 331 -23.21 -14.41 -10.02
N ASN A 332 -23.89 -13.63 -10.86
CA ASN A 332 -23.46 -13.34 -12.23
C ASN A 332 -23.08 -11.86 -12.41
N ILE A 333 -22.32 -11.30 -11.50
CA ILE A 333 -21.78 -9.95 -11.65
C ILE A 333 -20.46 -10.06 -12.43
N PRO A 334 -20.34 -9.42 -13.63
CA PRO A 334 -19.15 -9.55 -14.46
C PRO A 334 -18.04 -8.54 -14.11
N TYR A 335 -18.20 -7.72 -13.08
CA TYR A 335 -17.29 -6.66 -12.68
C TYR A 335 -17.18 -6.58 -11.16
N VAL A 336 -16.12 -5.97 -10.65
CA VAL A 336 -15.97 -5.63 -9.23
C VAL A 336 -16.18 -4.15 -9.00
N ILE A 337 -16.84 -3.80 -7.88
CA ILE A 337 -17.08 -2.40 -7.50
C ILE A 337 -16.52 -2.15 -6.11
N SER A 338 -15.81 -1.05 -5.97
CA SER A 338 -15.39 -0.46 -4.71
C SER A 338 -15.95 0.96 -4.58
N TYR A 339 -16.25 1.37 -3.36
CA TYR A 339 -16.68 2.73 -3.07
C TYR A 339 -15.61 3.41 -2.25
N ILE A 340 -15.28 4.65 -2.62
CA ILE A 340 -14.18 5.39 -2.02
C ILE A 340 -14.68 6.73 -1.54
N GLU A 341 -14.19 7.10 -0.38
CA GLU A 341 -14.30 8.45 0.16
C GLU A 341 -12.89 8.97 0.43
N ILE A 342 -12.55 10.10 -0.14
CA ILE A 342 -11.26 10.76 0.02
C ILE A 342 -11.50 12.04 0.81
N LYS A 343 -10.80 12.16 1.97
CA LYS A 343 -11.01 13.29 2.88
C LYS A 343 -10.16 14.48 2.54
N ASP A 344 -9.00 14.25 1.95
CA ASP A 344 -8.04 15.30 1.54
C ASP A 344 -7.23 14.81 0.34
N TRP A 345 -6.46 15.68 -0.26
CA TRP A 345 -5.60 15.36 -1.39
C TRP A 345 -4.63 14.22 -1.10
N ILE A 346 -4.52 13.29 -2.02
CA ILE A 346 -3.66 12.12 -1.94
C ILE A 346 -2.69 12.14 -3.12
N ALA A 347 -1.40 12.14 -2.83
CA ALA A 347 -0.36 12.03 -3.85
C ALA A 347 -0.03 10.57 -4.14
N ILE A 348 -0.01 10.20 -5.42
CA ILE A 348 0.26 8.86 -5.93
C ILE A 348 1.59 8.86 -6.66
N THR A 349 2.41 7.83 -6.48
CA THR A 349 3.69 7.63 -7.16
C THR A 349 3.60 6.52 -8.21
N GLU A 350 4.60 6.45 -9.10
CA GLU A 350 4.66 5.49 -10.21
C GLU A 350 4.46 4.03 -9.79
N ASN A 351 5.02 3.61 -8.65
CA ASN A 351 4.88 2.25 -8.16
C ASN A 351 3.50 1.96 -7.53
N GLY A 352 2.59 2.95 -7.51
CA GLY A 352 1.26 2.85 -6.92
C GLY A 352 1.21 3.10 -5.41
N TYR A 353 2.35 3.48 -4.80
CA TYR A 353 2.34 3.97 -3.43
C TYR A 353 1.59 5.31 -3.37
N TYR A 354 0.88 5.56 -2.29
CA TYR A 354 0.17 6.82 -2.09
C TYR A 354 0.36 7.31 -0.65
N TYR A 355 0.48 8.62 -0.56
CA TYR A 355 0.63 9.32 0.71
C TYR A 355 -0.74 9.57 1.35
N GLU A 356 -0.74 9.95 2.62
CA GLU A 356 -1.96 10.31 3.35
C GLU A 356 -3.00 9.16 3.37
N GLN A 357 -2.52 7.92 3.57
CA GLN A 357 -3.36 6.70 3.56
C GLN A 357 -4.57 6.77 4.51
N LYS A 358 -4.50 7.57 5.58
CA LYS A 358 -5.59 7.81 6.54
C LYS A 358 -6.79 8.54 5.91
N ASP A 359 -6.58 9.26 4.82
CA ASP A 359 -7.59 10.08 4.16
C ASP A 359 -8.31 9.31 3.03
N TRP A 360 -7.91 8.06 2.79
CA TRP A 360 -8.54 7.15 1.86
C TRP A 360 -9.35 6.07 2.55
N ILE A 361 -10.68 6.10 2.40
CA ILE A 361 -11.59 5.14 3.02
C ILE A 361 -12.17 4.22 1.96
N ASN A 362 -11.95 2.90 2.12
CA ASN A 362 -12.49 1.87 1.22
C ASN A 362 -13.82 1.34 1.73
N GLN A 363 -14.72 1.03 0.79
CA GLN A 363 -15.92 0.22 1.01
C GLN A 363 -16.11 -0.74 -0.18
N GLY A 364 -16.93 -1.76 -0.01
CA GLY A 364 -17.21 -2.73 -1.08
C GLY A 364 -16.06 -3.70 -1.30
N TYR A 365 -15.68 -3.96 -2.55
CA TYR A 365 -14.73 -5.03 -2.88
C TYR A 365 -13.34 -4.81 -2.26
N TRP A 366 -12.79 -3.59 -2.29
CA TRP A 366 -11.46 -3.33 -1.71
C TRP A 366 -11.44 -3.38 -0.18
N SER A 367 -12.56 -3.11 0.51
CA SER A 367 -12.61 -3.27 1.95
C SER A 367 -12.66 -4.73 2.41
N TRP A 368 -13.00 -5.66 1.50
CA TRP A 368 -12.93 -7.09 1.77
C TRP A 368 -11.50 -7.65 1.60
N LYS A 369 -10.66 -6.94 0.85
CA LYS A 369 -9.25 -7.27 0.60
C LYS A 369 -8.38 -6.67 1.70
N ASN A 370 -7.77 -7.52 2.51
CA ASN A 370 -6.91 -7.14 3.63
C ASN A 370 -5.48 -7.67 3.41
N VAL A 371 -4.67 -7.78 4.45
CA VAL A 371 -3.22 -8.09 4.38
C VAL A 371 -2.91 -9.31 3.51
N ALA A 372 -3.77 -10.34 3.49
CA ALA A 372 -3.59 -11.53 2.65
C ALA A 372 -3.65 -11.25 1.14
N ASP A 373 -4.25 -10.14 0.74
CA ASP A 373 -4.44 -9.77 -0.66
C ASP A 373 -3.60 -8.55 -1.07
N PHE A 374 -2.71 -8.09 -0.21
CA PHE A 374 -1.81 -7.00 -0.57
C PHE A 374 -0.57 -7.55 -1.27
N LEU A 375 -0.15 -6.85 -2.31
CA LEU A 375 1.10 -7.10 -3.01
C LEU A 375 2.11 -6.01 -2.67
N PRO A 376 3.39 -6.35 -2.66
CA PRO A 376 4.42 -5.33 -2.45
C PRO A 376 4.43 -4.30 -3.58
N TYR A 377 4.78 -3.05 -3.26
CA TYR A 377 4.82 -1.95 -4.24
C TYR A 377 5.92 -2.09 -5.30
N ASP A 378 6.82 -3.02 -5.16
CA ASP A 378 7.80 -3.42 -6.18
C ASP A 378 7.38 -4.66 -6.98
N TYR A 379 6.18 -5.22 -6.75
CA TYR A 379 5.61 -6.27 -7.59
C TYR A 379 5.39 -5.75 -9.01
N LEU A 380 5.84 -6.50 -10.00
CA LEU A 380 5.58 -6.25 -11.42
C LEU A 380 4.66 -7.36 -11.96
N SER A 381 3.55 -6.94 -12.57
CA SER A 381 2.68 -7.89 -13.30
C SER A 381 3.36 -8.22 -14.62
N GLU A 382 3.85 -9.46 -14.76
CA GLU A 382 4.33 -9.99 -16.03
C GLU A 382 3.17 -10.29 -16.99
#